data_a52799c2e84ba2d41f194efe50ff1c54
#
_entry.id   a52799c2e84ba2d41f194efe50ff1c54
#
_cell.length_a   1.000
_cell.length_b   1.000
_cell.length_c   1.000
_cell.angle_alpha   90.00
_cell.angle_beta   90.00
_cell.angle_gamma   90.00
#
_symmetry.space_group_name_H-M   'P 1'
#
loop_
_entity.id
_entity.type
_entity.pdbx_description
1 polymer ?
#
loop_
_entity_poly.entity_id
_entity_poly.type
_entity_poly.pdbx_seq_one_letter_code
_entity_poly.pdbx_strand_id
1 'polypeptide(L)'
;SDVCSSDLLTTNYIFSVRQDMEGDLWIGGLDGCLIMFEKEKGSRQSFDVNWVQSIEPIDRNRVAVATVNGFFLVDKHTGNIQHYANSQEFHNQNVSAYIISMLFNDDGTVWLGTEGGGLNLYDMKNRTVKTFTVQEGLPSNDIYSLQRDDKKRLWVSTGKGIALIDSLRVSNLNYAGNIDKEYNKSSFARLMNGEFVYGSTDGAVFIMPLDISTVDYWTLLRFTGLTVDYQNVQEEESLKPAIHDMLADRAVRLG
;
A
#
# COMPACT_ATOMS: atom_id res chain seq x y z
N SER A 1 -30.85 7.03 15.62
CA SER A 1 -31.61 6.77 14.39
C SER A 1 -31.05 5.52 13.75
N ASP A 2 -31.89 4.48 13.68
CA ASP A 2 -31.56 3.08 13.35
C ASP A 2 -31.18 2.87 11.87
N VAL A 3 -30.01 3.33 11.46
CA VAL A 3 -29.51 3.06 10.10
C VAL A 3 -29.07 1.59 9.93
N CYS A 4 -28.86 0.87 11.03
CA CYS A 4 -28.38 -0.51 11.02
C CYS A 4 -29.47 -1.57 11.28
N SER A 5 -30.74 -1.26 11.09
CA SER A 5 -31.84 -2.20 11.38
C SER A 5 -32.35 -2.92 10.15
N SER A 6 -32.45 -4.22 10.22
CA SER A 6 -33.27 -5.21 9.48
C SER A 6 -32.77 -5.83 8.19
N ASP A 7 -32.04 -5.18 7.31
CA ASP A 7 -31.55 -5.81 6.08
C ASP A 7 -30.19 -6.48 6.28
N LEU A 8 -29.88 -7.55 5.53
CA LEU A 8 -28.62 -8.32 5.67
C LEU A 8 -27.38 -7.44 5.48
N LEU A 9 -27.45 -6.45 4.61
CA LEU A 9 -26.41 -5.45 4.38
C LEU A 9 -27.06 -4.08 4.32
N THR A 10 -26.45 -3.09 4.96
CA THR A 10 -26.94 -1.71 5.01
C THR A 10 -26.37 -0.86 3.86
N THR A 11 -25.46 -1.43 3.07
CA THR A 11 -24.80 -0.76 1.93
C THR A 11 -24.81 -1.64 0.69
N ASN A 12 -24.92 -1.01 -0.49
CA ASN A 12 -24.72 -1.66 -1.78
C ASN A 12 -23.27 -1.53 -2.32
N TYR A 13 -22.44 -0.75 -1.62
CA TYR A 13 -21.04 -0.48 -2.02
C TYR A 13 -20.09 -1.10 -1.00
N ILE A 14 -19.76 -2.37 -1.20
CA ILE A 14 -18.83 -3.10 -0.34
C ILE A 14 -17.39 -2.87 -0.84
N PHE A 15 -16.51 -2.39 0.03
CA PHE A 15 -15.09 -2.17 -0.28
C PHE A 15 -14.20 -3.21 0.37
N SER A 16 -14.61 -3.80 1.48
CA SER A 16 -13.80 -4.79 2.19
C SER A 16 -14.65 -5.92 2.75
N VAL A 17 -14.18 -7.13 2.53
CA VAL A 17 -14.68 -8.37 3.15
C VAL A 17 -13.47 -9.11 3.69
N ARG A 18 -13.46 -9.44 4.98
CA ARG A 18 -12.37 -10.16 5.64
C ARG A 18 -12.90 -11.22 6.58
N GLN A 19 -12.19 -12.32 6.63
CA GLN A 19 -12.40 -13.35 7.65
C GLN A 19 -11.36 -13.15 8.76
N ASP A 20 -11.80 -13.16 10.01
CA ASP A 20 -10.90 -13.08 11.15
C ASP A 20 -10.33 -14.47 11.54
N MET A 21 -9.50 -14.49 12.59
CA MET A 21 -8.80 -15.70 13.03
C MET A 21 -9.72 -16.79 13.61
N GLU A 22 -10.96 -16.44 13.98
CA GLU A 22 -11.98 -17.39 14.45
C GLU A 22 -12.93 -17.83 13.34
N GLY A 23 -12.79 -17.21 12.18
CA GLY A 23 -13.58 -17.53 11.00
C GLY A 23 -14.84 -16.68 10.85
N ASP A 24 -15.03 -15.65 11.69
CA ASP A 24 -16.10 -14.69 11.56
C ASP A 24 -15.86 -13.77 10.35
N LEU A 25 -16.93 -13.40 9.65
CA LEU A 25 -16.87 -12.62 8.43
C LEU A 25 -17.19 -11.16 8.70
N TRP A 26 -16.27 -10.28 8.39
CA TRP A 26 -16.39 -8.84 8.51
C TRP A 26 -16.62 -8.18 7.16
N ILE A 27 -17.61 -7.28 7.09
CA ILE A 27 -18.04 -6.59 5.87
C ILE A 27 -18.16 -5.09 6.15
N GLY A 28 -17.59 -4.29 5.28
CA GLY A 28 -17.71 -2.83 5.36
C GLY A 28 -17.65 -2.17 3.99
N GLY A 29 -18.21 -0.98 3.90
CA GLY A 29 -18.32 -0.24 2.65
C GLY A 29 -18.58 1.25 2.83
N LEU A 30 -19.08 1.90 1.76
CA LEU A 30 -19.19 3.35 1.63
C LEU A 30 -20.15 3.96 2.65
N ASP A 31 -21.34 3.41 2.75
CA ASP A 31 -22.41 3.81 3.64
C ASP A 31 -22.89 2.60 4.44
N GLY A 32 -23.43 2.85 5.61
CA GLY A 32 -23.84 1.79 6.52
C GLY A 32 -22.77 1.44 7.55
N CYS A 33 -23.09 0.48 8.38
CA CYS A 33 -22.25 0.06 9.50
C CYS A 33 -21.26 -1.01 9.07
N LEU A 34 -20.15 -1.12 9.83
CA LEU A 34 -19.34 -2.32 9.84
C LEU A 34 -20.17 -3.49 10.40
N ILE A 35 -20.20 -4.59 9.67
CA ILE A 35 -20.99 -5.78 10.01
C ILE A 35 -20.06 -6.97 10.22
N MET A 36 -20.33 -7.74 11.28
CA MET A 36 -19.72 -9.04 11.53
C MET A 36 -20.78 -10.13 11.52
N PHE A 37 -20.51 -11.22 10.80
CA PHE A 37 -21.30 -12.47 10.86
C PHE A 37 -20.52 -13.51 11.64
N GLU A 38 -21.08 -13.94 12.76
CA GLU A 38 -20.50 -15.00 13.59
C GLU A 38 -20.68 -16.35 12.91
N LYS A 39 -19.58 -17.01 12.58
CA LYS A 39 -19.56 -18.29 11.85
C LYS A 39 -20.33 -19.40 12.57
N GLU A 40 -20.12 -19.54 13.89
CA GLU A 40 -20.71 -20.64 14.67
C GLU A 40 -22.18 -20.40 15.01
N LYS A 41 -22.54 -19.18 15.31
CA LYS A 41 -23.90 -18.84 15.76
C LYS A 41 -24.82 -18.45 14.61
N GLY A 42 -24.27 -18.09 13.44
CA GLY A 42 -25.04 -17.53 12.34
C GLY A 42 -25.67 -16.18 12.68
N SER A 43 -25.24 -15.56 13.77
CA SER A 43 -25.71 -14.25 14.21
C SER A 43 -24.97 -13.12 13.55
N ARG A 44 -25.62 -11.96 13.51
CA ARG A 44 -25.06 -10.72 12.97
C ARG A 44 -24.86 -9.70 14.09
N GLN A 45 -23.73 -9.03 14.08
CA GLN A 45 -23.46 -7.87 14.93
C GLN A 45 -23.08 -6.67 14.05
N SER A 46 -23.52 -5.47 14.42
CA SER A 46 -23.22 -4.20 13.75
C SER A 46 -22.45 -3.28 14.66
N PHE A 47 -21.49 -2.55 14.08
CA PHE A 47 -20.65 -1.59 14.77
C PHE A 47 -20.77 -0.23 14.09
N ASP A 48 -20.84 0.86 14.85
CA ASP A 48 -20.97 2.22 14.31
C ASP A 48 -19.62 2.73 13.75
N VAL A 49 -19.22 2.13 12.63
CA VAL A 49 -18.04 2.53 11.85
C VAL A 49 -18.45 2.60 10.39
N ASN A 50 -18.41 3.81 9.83
CA ASN A 50 -18.86 4.12 8.47
C ASN A 50 -17.68 4.43 7.55
N TRP A 51 -17.91 4.46 6.23
CA TRP A 51 -16.92 4.80 5.21
C TRP A 51 -15.69 3.87 5.25
N VAL A 52 -15.93 2.59 5.42
CA VAL A 52 -14.91 1.56 5.52
C VAL A 52 -14.18 1.39 4.19
N GLN A 53 -12.85 1.51 4.20
CA GLN A 53 -11.98 1.29 3.05
C GLN A 53 -11.30 -0.08 3.09
N SER A 54 -10.80 -0.47 4.25
CA SER A 54 -10.23 -1.80 4.45
C SER A 54 -10.44 -2.27 5.88
N ILE A 55 -10.40 -3.59 6.06
CA ILE A 55 -10.53 -4.27 7.36
C ILE A 55 -9.32 -5.19 7.51
N GLU A 56 -8.61 -5.11 8.66
CA GLU A 56 -7.46 -5.93 8.96
C GLU A 56 -7.65 -6.61 10.33
N PRO A 57 -7.75 -7.93 10.39
CA PRO A 57 -7.75 -8.67 11.65
C PRO A 57 -6.40 -8.51 12.36
N ILE A 58 -6.43 -8.05 13.62
CA ILE A 58 -5.25 -7.79 14.44
C ILE A 58 -4.92 -9.00 15.32
N ASP A 59 -5.93 -9.50 15.97
CA ASP A 59 -5.87 -10.66 16.85
C ASP A 59 -7.22 -11.40 16.86
N ARG A 60 -7.40 -12.35 17.77
CA ARG A 60 -8.64 -13.13 17.86
C ARG A 60 -9.87 -12.29 18.20
N ASN A 61 -9.68 -11.15 18.87
CA ASN A 61 -10.78 -10.34 19.41
C ASN A 61 -10.99 -9.04 18.64
N ARG A 62 -9.96 -8.53 17.94
CA ARG A 62 -9.98 -7.17 17.40
C ARG A 62 -9.69 -7.14 15.90
N VAL A 63 -10.39 -6.24 15.25
CA VAL A 63 -10.10 -5.82 13.88
C VAL A 63 -9.78 -4.34 13.82
N ALA A 64 -8.89 -3.96 12.92
CA ALA A 64 -8.69 -2.56 12.55
C ALA A 64 -9.49 -2.26 11.29
N VAL A 65 -10.11 -1.08 11.24
CA VAL A 65 -10.98 -0.66 10.16
C VAL A 65 -10.53 0.70 9.64
N ALA A 66 -9.94 0.73 8.46
CA ALA A 66 -9.54 1.96 7.79
C ALA A 66 -10.75 2.69 7.23
N THR A 67 -10.77 4.01 7.37
CA THR A 67 -11.85 4.87 6.89
C THR A 67 -11.32 6.14 6.23
N VAL A 68 -12.23 6.98 5.72
CA VAL A 68 -11.89 8.31 5.19
C VAL A 68 -11.45 9.30 6.28
N ASN A 69 -11.56 8.93 7.55
CA ASN A 69 -11.15 9.76 8.68
C ASN A 69 -10.44 8.93 9.76
N GLY A 70 -9.23 8.48 9.48
CA GLY A 70 -8.46 7.64 10.37
C GLY A 70 -8.85 6.17 10.34
N PHE A 71 -8.49 5.43 11.39
CA PHE A 71 -8.89 4.04 11.55
C PHE A 71 -9.46 3.77 12.94
N PHE A 72 -10.25 2.72 13.02
CA PHE A 72 -10.88 2.26 14.26
C PHE A 72 -10.33 0.89 14.65
N LEU A 73 -10.08 0.68 15.94
CA LEU A 73 -9.95 -0.65 16.53
C LEU A 73 -11.29 -1.05 17.12
N VAL A 74 -11.83 -2.15 16.66
CA VAL A 74 -13.12 -2.70 17.08
C VAL A 74 -12.88 -4.02 17.79
N ASP A 75 -13.33 -4.11 19.06
CA ASP A 75 -13.34 -5.35 19.83
C ASP A 75 -14.70 -6.04 19.66
N LYS A 76 -14.71 -7.24 19.12
CA LYS A 76 -15.92 -7.96 18.76
C LYS A 76 -16.75 -8.45 19.96
N HIS A 77 -16.10 -8.69 21.09
CA HIS A 77 -16.78 -9.23 22.28
C HIS A 77 -17.35 -8.12 23.17
N THR A 78 -16.60 -7.04 23.34
CA THR A 78 -17.02 -5.92 24.18
C THR A 78 -17.79 -4.85 23.43
N GLY A 79 -17.69 -4.84 22.08
CA GLY A 79 -18.22 -3.76 21.25
C GLY A 79 -17.45 -2.44 21.38
N ASN A 80 -16.30 -2.44 22.07
CA ASN A 80 -15.50 -1.21 22.26
C ASN A 80 -14.89 -0.77 20.93
N ILE A 81 -15.02 0.52 20.64
CA ILE A 81 -14.51 1.16 19.43
C ILE A 81 -13.56 2.28 19.82
N GLN A 82 -12.30 2.20 19.35
CA GLN A 82 -11.28 3.22 19.60
C GLN A 82 -10.86 3.87 18.28
N HIS A 83 -10.80 5.20 18.23
CA HIS A 83 -10.47 5.97 17.04
C HIS A 83 -9.03 6.48 17.07
N TYR A 84 -8.30 6.29 15.99
CA TYR A 84 -6.89 6.64 15.82
C TYR A 84 -6.64 7.35 14.48
N ALA A 85 -5.57 8.13 14.44
CA ALA A 85 -5.08 8.77 13.22
C ALA A 85 -6.15 9.58 12.47
N ASN A 86 -7.04 10.21 13.22
CA ASN A 86 -8.13 11.02 12.67
C ASN A 86 -7.65 12.42 12.26
N SER A 87 -8.51 13.17 11.58
CA SER A 87 -8.19 14.51 11.10
C SER A 87 -7.81 15.51 12.21
N GLN A 88 -8.28 15.32 13.44
CA GLN A 88 -7.90 16.17 14.56
C GLN A 88 -6.48 15.87 15.05
N GLU A 89 -6.08 14.60 15.08
CA GLU A 89 -4.71 14.19 15.41
C GLU A 89 -3.71 14.67 14.37
N PHE A 90 -4.10 14.66 13.09
CA PHE A 90 -3.25 15.05 11.96
C PHE A 90 -3.31 16.54 11.60
N HIS A 91 -4.21 17.32 12.22
CA HIS A 91 -4.46 18.72 11.87
C HIS A 91 -3.19 19.58 11.79
N ASN A 92 -2.22 19.34 12.67
CA ASN A 92 -0.97 20.09 12.72
C ASN A 92 0.19 19.41 11.96
N GLN A 93 -0.03 18.27 11.29
CA GLN A 93 1.04 17.45 10.71
C GLN A 93 0.96 17.37 9.17
N ASN A 94 -0.02 18.01 8.56
CA ASN A 94 -0.27 18.01 7.11
C ASN A 94 -0.34 16.60 6.51
N VAL A 95 -0.97 15.67 7.23
CA VAL A 95 -1.14 14.26 6.85
C VAL A 95 -2.60 14.01 6.50
N SER A 96 -2.84 13.22 5.45
CA SER A 96 -4.20 12.79 5.09
C SER A 96 -4.72 11.75 6.07
N ALA A 97 -5.91 11.96 6.60
CA ALA A 97 -6.63 10.98 7.41
C ALA A 97 -7.41 9.96 6.54
N TYR A 98 -7.45 10.11 5.23
CA TYR A 98 -8.10 9.17 4.32
C TYR A 98 -7.22 7.94 4.14
N ILE A 99 -7.46 6.90 4.94
CA ILE A 99 -6.66 5.67 4.96
C ILE A 99 -7.29 4.63 4.05
N ILE A 100 -6.51 4.13 3.08
CA ILE A 100 -6.93 3.10 2.12
C ILE A 100 -6.45 1.71 2.56
N SER A 101 -5.23 1.64 3.09
CA SER A 101 -4.59 0.37 3.47
C SER A 101 -3.81 0.51 4.77
N MET A 102 -3.71 -0.58 5.52
CA MET A 102 -3.00 -0.62 6.81
C MET A 102 -2.16 -1.88 6.91
N LEU A 103 -1.05 -1.79 7.66
CA LEU A 103 -0.24 -2.94 8.04
C LEU A 103 0.38 -2.71 9.41
N PHE A 104 0.03 -3.56 10.37
CA PHE A 104 0.49 -3.47 11.75
C PHE A 104 1.88 -4.09 11.93
N ASN A 105 2.69 -3.44 12.75
CA ASN A 105 3.99 -3.92 13.19
C ASN A 105 3.91 -4.49 14.60
N ASP A 106 4.83 -5.40 14.93
CA ASP A 106 4.89 -6.03 16.25
C ASP A 106 5.30 -5.04 17.37
N ASP A 107 5.87 -3.89 17.02
CA ASP A 107 6.33 -2.85 17.95
C ASP A 107 5.26 -1.83 18.35
N GLY A 108 4.03 -2.01 17.88
CA GLY A 108 2.89 -1.11 18.14
C GLY A 108 2.82 0.09 17.20
N THR A 109 3.63 0.12 16.14
CA THR A 109 3.47 1.06 15.04
C THR A 109 2.60 0.49 13.93
N VAL A 110 2.01 1.35 13.10
CA VAL A 110 1.14 0.98 11.99
C VAL A 110 1.57 1.72 10.73
N TRP A 111 1.76 1.00 9.65
CA TRP A 111 1.86 1.62 8.34
C TRP A 111 0.47 1.95 7.82
N LEU A 112 0.27 3.20 7.41
CA LEU A 112 -0.98 3.73 6.88
C LEU A 112 -0.75 4.21 5.45
N GLY A 113 -1.38 3.56 4.49
CA GLY A 113 -1.44 4.01 3.11
C GLY A 113 -2.64 4.92 2.91
N THR A 114 -2.41 6.14 2.42
CA THR A 114 -3.44 7.18 2.33
C THR A 114 -3.70 7.62 0.90
N GLU A 115 -4.83 8.27 0.68
CA GLU A 115 -5.13 8.98 -0.56
C GLU A 115 -4.51 10.39 -0.51
N GLY A 116 -3.56 10.66 -1.39
CA GLY A 116 -2.88 11.94 -1.53
C GLY A 116 -1.86 12.30 -0.43
N GLY A 117 -1.86 11.60 0.71
CA GLY A 117 -1.01 11.91 1.87
C GLY A 117 0.25 11.04 1.98
N GLY A 118 0.51 10.18 1.00
CA GLY A 118 1.66 9.28 1.01
C GLY A 118 1.52 8.10 1.97
N LEU A 119 2.66 7.51 2.31
CA LEU A 119 2.78 6.41 3.26
C LEU A 119 3.19 6.95 4.62
N ASN A 120 2.47 6.56 5.67
CA ASN A 120 2.67 7.08 7.01
C ASN A 120 2.98 5.95 7.99
N LEU A 121 4.05 6.10 8.77
CA LEU A 121 4.34 5.24 9.91
C LEU A 121 3.81 5.92 11.18
N TYR A 122 2.72 5.40 11.73
CA TYR A 122 2.03 5.95 12.89
C TYR A 122 2.39 5.17 14.15
N ASP A 123 2.85 5.86 15.18
CA ASP A 123 3.07 5.31 16.52
C ASP A 123 1.78 5.47 17.35
N MET A 124 1.12 4.36 17.62
CA MET A 124 -0.16 4.34 18.33
C MET A 124 -0.03 4.80 19.78
N LYS A 125 1.11 4.58 20.43
CA LYS A 125 1.35 4.93 21.83
C LYS A 125 1.61 6.42 22.00
N ASN A 126 2.48 6.97 21.14
CA ASN A 126 2.91 8.37 21.24
C ASN A 126 2.04 9.30 20.38
N ARG A 127 1.17 8.75 19.53
CA ARG A 127 0.33 9.47 18.57
C ARG A 127 1.13 10.40 17.65
N THR A 128 2.28 9.91 17.21
CA THR A 128 3.16 10.61 16.28
C THR A 128 3.21 9.89 14.94
N VAL A 129 3.49 10.64 13.88
CA VAL A 129 3.56 10.12 12.52
C VAL A 129 4.85 10.51 11.83
N LYS A 130 5.41 9.59 11.04
CA LYS A 130 6.49 9.84 10.08
C LYS A 130 5.95 9.59 8.69
N THR A 131 5.97 10.61 7.84
CA THR A 131 5.41 10.55 6.48
C THR A 131 6.49 10.34 5.44
N PHE A 132 6.16 9.56 4.41
CA PHE A 132 6.94 9.33 3.20
C PHE A 132 6.09 9.70 2.00
N THR A 133 6.63 10.51 1.11
CA THR A 133 5.97 11.04 -0.08
C THR A 133 6.82 10.81 -1.33
N VAL A 134 6.43 11.39 -2.44
CA VAL A 134 7.27 11.41 -3.65
C VAL A 134 8.63 12.11 -3.40
N GLN A 135 8.73 12.97 -2.39
CA GLN A 135 10.00 13.62 -2.01
C GLN A 135 10.99 12.63 -1.39
N GLU A 136 10.48 11.63 -0.66
CA GLU A 136 11.27 10.54 -0.09
C GLU A 136 11.48 9.39 -1.09
N GLY A 137 10.94 9.49 -2.31
CA GLY A 137 11.16 8.55 -3.41
C GLY A 137 9.98 7.61 -3.71
N LEU A 138 8.80 7.84 -3.16
CA LEU A 138 7.61 7.08 -3.57
C LEU A 138 7.22 7.42 -5.02
N PRO A 139 6.67 6.46 -5.80
CA PRO A 139 6.16 6.72 -7.15
C PRO A 139 4.96 7.67 -7.17
N SER A 140 4.11 7.63 -6.15
CA SER A 140 2.93 8.47 -5.96
C SER A 140 2.62 8.64 -4.47
N ASN A 141 1.83 9.67 -4.13
CA ASN A 141 1.28 9.86 -2.78
C ASN A 141 -0.04 9.11 -2.56
N ASP A 142 -0.58 8.46 -3.59
CA ASP A 142 -1.75 7.59 -3.47
C ASP A 142 -1.29 6.16 -3.21
N ILE A 143 -1.52 5.65 -1.99
CA ILE A 143 -1.03 4.35 -1.55
C ILE A 143 -2.18 3.36 -1.49
N TYR A 144 -2.14 2.32 -2.31
CA TYR A 144 -3.27 1.43 -2.53
C TYR A 144 -3.18 0.09 -1.80
N SER A 145 -1.97 -0.49 -1.67
CA SER A 145 -1.79 -1.70 -0.88
C SER A 145 -0.44 -1.74 -0.18
N LEU A 146 -0.40 -2.43 0.95
CA LEU A 146 0.78 -2.63 1.79
C LEU A 146 0.96 -4.12 2.04
N GLN A 147 2.14 -4.65 1.72
CA GLN A 147 2.45 -6.07 1.92
C GLN A 147 3.86 -6.26 2.45
N ARG A 148 4.04 -7.30 3.26
CA ARG A 148 5.33 -7.65 3.80
C ARG A 148 5.85 -8.92 3.13
N ASP A 149 7.09 -8.90 2.69
CA ASP A 149 7.76 -10.11 2.19
C ASP A 149 8.43 -10.91 3.33
N ASP A 150 9.00 -12.06 2.98
CA ASP A 150 9.66 -12.96 3.95
C ASP A 150 10.95 -12.37 4.54
N LYS A 151 11.51 -11.33 3.90
CA LYS A 151 12.64 -10.53 4.43
C LYS A 151 12.16 -9.36 5.31
N LYS A 152 10.86 -9.30 5.63
CA LYS A 152 10.19 -8.23 6.38
C LYS A 152 10.24 -6.85 5.73
N ARG A 153 10.56 -6.76 4.45
CA ARG A 153 10.52 -5.51 3.70
C ARG A 153 9.06 -5.17 3.37
N LEU A 154 8.73 -3.88 3.33
CA LEU A 154 7.39 -3.42 3.01
C LEU A 154 7.30 -3.09 1.52
N TRP A 155 6.37 -3.74 0.85
CA TRP A 155 5.99 -3.49 -0.53
C TRP A 155 4.77 -2.60 -0.59
N VAL A 156 4.83 -1.57 -1.42
CA VAL A 156 3.84 -0.50 -1.48
C VAL A 156 3.41 -0.32 -2.93
N SER A 157 2.17 -0.68 -3.26
CA SER A 157 1.60 -0.32 -4.56
C SER A 157 0.97 1.07 -4.49
N THR A 158 1.13 1.83 -5.56
CA THR A 158 0.70 3.23 -5.63
C THR A 158 -0.06 3.52 -6.92
N GLY A 159 -0.57 4.74 -7.07
CA GLY A 159 -1.19 5.20 -8.31
C GLY A 159 -0.22 5.28 -9.51
N LYS A 160 1.09 5.13 -9.32
CA LYS A 160 2.10 5.24 -10.40
C LYS A 160 3.26 4.27 -10.25
N GLY A 161 3.02 3.07 -9.78
CA GLY A 161 4.06 2.06 -9.65
C GLY A 161 4.18 1.47 -8.26
N ILE A 162 5.28 0.74 -8.01
CA ILE A 162 5.56 0.03 -6.77
C ILE A 162 6.84 0.60 -6.13
N ALA A 163 6.79 0.76 -4.80
CA ALA A 163 7.96 1.04 -3.98
C ALA A 163 8.25 -0.12 -3.02
N LEU A 164 9.52 -0.25 -2.65
CA LEU A 164 10.02 -1.14 -1.62
C LEU A 164 10.60 -0.32 -0.47
N ILE A 165 10.15 -0.57 0.75
CA ILE A 165 10.68 0.07 1.95
C ILE A 165 11.48 -0.97 2.73
N ASP A 166 12.76 -0.70 2.91
CA ASP A 166 13.66 -1.48 3.74
C ASP A 166 14.37 -0.56 4.73
N SER A 167 14.29 -0.88 6.02
CA SER A 167 14.92 -0.08 7.09
C SER A 167 14.62 1.42 6.97
N LEU A 168 13.36 1.77 6.65
CA LEU A 168 12.87 3.13 6.40
C LEU A 168 13.48 3.82 5.16
N ARG A 169 14.18 3.11 4.31
CA ARG A 169 14.67 3.59 3.02
C ARG A 169 13.66 3.24 1.94
N VAL A 170 13.25 4.22 1.15
CA VAL A 170 12.33 4.04 0.02
C VAL A 170 13.14 3.73 -1.24
N SER A 171 12.75 2.69 -1.94
CA SER A 171 13.28 2.34 -3.27
C SER A 171 12.12 2.27 -4.25
N ASN A 172 12.10 3.16 -5.24
CA ASN A 172 11.15 3.14 -6.32
C ASN A 172 11.54 2.02 -7.30
N LEU A 173 10.63 1.07 -7.53
CA LEU A 173 10.89 -0.10 -8.39
C LEU A 173 10.49 0.09 -9.84
N ASN A 174 9.97 1.24 -10.24
CA ASN A 174 9.49 1.48 -11.62
C ASN A 174 10.56 1.25 -12.69
N TYR A 175 11.84 1.31 -12.32
CA TYR A 175 12.97 1.03 -13.22
C TYR A 175 13.33 -0.46 -13.32
N ALA A 176 12.75 -1.32 -12.49
CA ALA A 176 13.08 -2.74 -12.40
C ALA A 176 12.33 -3.62 -13.42
N GLY A 177 11.60 -3.03 -14.35
CA GLY A 177 10.80 -3.74 -15.35
C GLY A 177 9.45 -3.02 -15.53
N ASN A 178 8.58 -3.59 -16.31
CA ASN A 178 7.28 -3.03 -16.72
C ASN A 178 6.24 -2.91 -15.56
N ILE A 179 6.65 -2.32 -14.43
CA ILE A 179 5.85 -2.17 -13.19
C ILE A 179 5.48 -0.72 -12.87
N ASP A 180 5.80 0.21 -13.76
CA ASP A 180 5.42 1.63 -13.73
C ASP A 180 3.96 1.84 -14.17
N LYS A 181 3.06 1.09 -13.55
CA LYS A 181 1.64 1.05 -13.89
C LYS A 181 0.80 1.77 -12.86
N GLU A 182 -0.41 2.15 -13.25
CA GLU A 182 -1.45 2.54 -12.32
C GLU A 182 -2.08 1.29 -11.71
N TYR A 183 -1.91 1.12 -10.40
CA TYR A 183 -2.49 -0.01 -9.68
C TYR A 183 -3.88 0.32 -9.14
N ASN A 184 -4.69 -0.71 -8.89
CA ASN A 184 -6.02 -0.56 -8.35
C ASN A 184 -6.00 -0.66 -6.82
N LYS A 185 -6.91 0.09 -6.17
CA LYS A 185 -7.10 0.02 -4.71
C LYS A 185 -7.44 -1.41 -4.29
N SER A 186 -6.82 -1.88 -3.22
CA SER A 186 -7.06 -3.21 -2.62
C SER A 186 -6.88 -4.41 -3.56
N SER A 187 -6.25 -4.22 -4.71
CA SER A 187 -6.01 -5.26 -5.71
C SER A 187 -4.66 -5.94 -5.51
N PHE A 188 -4.57 -6.76 -4.47
CA PHE A 188 -3.36 -7.50 -4.13
C PHE A 188 -3.70 -8.93 -3.71
N ALA A 189 -2.86 -9.88 -4.09
CA ALA A 189 -2.85 -11.23 -3.57
C ALA A 189 -1.41 -11.74 -3.40
N ARG A 190 -1.17 -12.54 -2.37
CA ARG A 190 0.04 -13.34 -2.23
C ARG A 190 -0.32 -14.78 -2.56
N LEU A 191 0.39 -15.35 -3.53
CA LEU A 191 0.21 -16.74 -3.93
C LEU A 191 0.94 -17.71 -2.98
N MET A 192 0.57 -18.97 -3.03
CA MET A 192 1.15 -20.01 -2.18
C MET A 192 2.66 -20.22 -2.41
N ASN A 193 3.15 -19.90 -3.61
CA ASN A 193 4.58 -19.94 -3.95
C ASN A 193 5.35 -18.71 -3.46
N GLY A 194 4.69 -17.77 -2.76
CA GLY A 194 5.28 -16.54 -2.26
C GLY A 194 5.28 -15.37 -3.26
N GLU A 195 4.81 -15.57 -4.48
CA GLU A 195 4.68 -14.54 -5.50
C GLU A 195 3.59 -13.51 -5.15
N PHE A 196 3.85 -12.25 -5.43
CA PHE A 196 2.91 -11.16 -5.26
C PHE A 196 2.21 -10.86 -6.58
N VAL A 197 0.90 -10.68 -6.52
CA VAL A 197 0.07 -10.31 -7.67
C VAL A 197 -0.62 -8.99 -7.37
N TYR A 198 -0.42 -8.02 -8.24
CA TYR A 198 -1.05 -6.70 -8.16
C TYR A 198 -1.94 -6.48 -9.37
N GLY A 199 -3.19 -6.08 -9.14
CA GLY A 199 -4.09 -5.64 -10.19
C GLY A 199 -3.76 -4.21 -10.63
N SER A 200 -3.68 -3.99 -11.93
CA SER A 200 -3.47 -2.68 -12.55
C SER A 200 -4.58 -2.37 -13.54
N THR A 201 -4.62 -1.14 -14.07
CA THR A 201 -5.62 -0.72 -15.05
C THR A 201 -5.55 -1.47 -16.39
N ASP A 202 -4.41 -2.08 -16.70
CA ASP A 202 -4.15 -2.81 -17.94
C ASP A 202 -3.85 -4.31 -17.74
N GLY A 203 -4.14 -4.85 -16.53
CA GLY A 203 -4.00 -6.27 -16.24
C GLY A 203 -3.41 -6.56 -14.86
N ALA A 204 -2.71 -7.69 -14.73
CA ALA A 204 -2.08 -8.12 -13.49
C ALA A 204 -0.55 -8.14 -13.62
N VAL A 205 0.13 -7.73 -12.55
CA VAL A 205 1.58 -7.75 -12.43
C VAL A 205 1.98 -8.80 -11.41
N PHE A 206 2.86 -9.73 -11.79
CA PHE A 206 3.37 -10.81 -10.97
C PHE A 206 4.82 -10.52 -10.59
N ILE A 207 5.13 -10.57 -9.30
CA ILE A 207 6.46 -10.25 -8.77
C ILE A 207 6.88 -11.33 -7.76
N MET A 208 8.08 -11.91 -7.96
CA MET A 208 8.72 -12.74 -6.95
C MET A 208 9.59 -11.86 -6.05
N PRO A 209 9.18 -11.59 -4.79
CA PRO A 209 9.88 -10.64 -3.91
C PRO A 209 11.31 -11.04 -3.58
N LEU A 210 11.63 -12.35 -3.60
CA LEU A 210 12.97 -12.86 -3.27
C LEU A 210 14.02 -12.48 -4.31
N ASP A 211 13.62 -12.31 -5.58
CA ASP A 211 14.52 -12.03 -6.69
C ASP A 211 14.91 -10.54 -6.75
N ILE A 212 14.17 -9.68 -6.04
CA ILE A 212 14.47 -8.25 -6.00
C ILE A 212 15.41 -7.97 -4.84
N SER A 213 16.67 -7.71 -5.16
CA SER A 213 17.61 -7.08 -4.25
C SER A 213 17.38 -5.57 -4.23
N THR A 214 17.54 -4.93 -3.06
CA THR A 214 17.67 -3.48 -2.99
C THR A 214 19.01 -3.11 -3.64
N VAL A 215 18.98 -2.88 -4.93
CA VAL A 215 20.14 -2.34 -5.64
C VAL A 215 20.23 -0.86 -5.24
N ASP A 216 21.41 -0.42 -4.83
CA ASP A 216 21.71 1.00 -4.72
C ASP A 216 21.59 1.61 -6.12
N TYR A 217 20.42 2.20 -6.43
CA TYR A 217 20.13 2.79 -7.75
C TYR A 217 21.06 3.94 -8.14
N TRP A 218 21.88 4.41 -7.23
CA TRP A 218 22.93 5.39 -7.50
C TRP A 218 24.03 4.86 -8.44
N THR A 219 24.09 3.55 -8.68
CA THR A 219 25.10 2.91 -9.54
C THR A 219 24.60 2.52 -10.93
N LEU A 220 23.30 2.67 -11.22
CA LEU A 220 22.73 2.38 -12.52
C LEU A 220 22.37 3.66 -13.28
N LEU A 221 23.40 4.39 -13.69
CA LEU A 221 23.25 5.39 -14.75
C LEU A 221 22.95 4.66 -16.06
N ARG A 222 21.71 4.74 -16.51
CA ARG A 222 21.33 4.25 -17.84
C ARG A 222 21.29 5.44 -18.79
N PHE A 223 22.27 5.50 -19.69
CA PHE A 223 22.22 6.46 -20.78
C PHE A 223 21.16 5.99 -21.80
N THR A 224 20.14 6.82 -22.00
CA THR A 224 19.09 6.58 -23.00
C THR A 224 19.39 7.25 -24.33
N GLY A 225 20.41 8.11 -24.37
CA GLY A 225 20.89 8.77 -25.58
C GLY A 225 22.15 9.56 -25.29
N LEU A 226 22.95 9.78 -26.30
CA LEU A 226 24.12 10.66 -26.28
C LEU A 226 23.92 11.71 -27.37
N THR A 227 24.08 12.99 -27.03
CA THR A 227 24.03 14.10 -27.97
C THR A 227 25.39 14.80 -27.96
N VAL A 228 26.02 14.93 -29.12
CA VAL A 228 27.24 15.70 -29.30
C VAL A 228 26.91 16.84 -30.26
N ASP A 229 27.28 18.07 -29.91
CA ASP A 229 27.00 19.26 -30.69
C ASP A 229 25.53 19.40 -31.13
N TYR A 230 24.60 19.09 -30.20
CA TYR A 230 23.15 19.09 -30.41
C TYR A 230 22.61 18.06 -31.44
N GLN A 231 23.45 17.13 -31.89
CA GLN A 231 23.01 16.03 -32.75
C GLN A 231 22.89 14.72 -31.96
N ASN A 232 21.84 13.96 -32.27
CA ASN A 232 21.62 12.67 -31.64
C ASN A 232 22.61 11.64 -32.22
N VAL A 233 23.58 11.24 -31.43
CA VAL A 233 24.69 10.34 -31.87
C VAL A 233 24.21 8.95 -32.26
N GLN A 234 22.98 8.54 -31.88
CA GLN A 234 22.38 7.26 -32.31
C GLN A 234 22.06 7.21 -33.80
N GLU A 235 22.00 8.36 -34.48
CA GLU A 235 21.73 8.46 -35.91
C GLU A 235 23.00 8.47 -36.77
N GLU A 236 24.15 8.62 -36.13
CA GLU A 236 25.44 8.68 -36.86
C GLU A 236 26.05 7.28 -36.95
N GLU A 237 26.07 6.71 -38.17
CA GLU A 237 26.52 5.33 -38.42
C GLU A 237 27.96 5.05 -37.97
N SER A 238 28.85 6.04 -38.05
CA SER A 238 30.25 5.93 -37.67
C SER A 238 30.48 5.70 -36.17
N LEU A 239 29.52 6.10 -35.30
CA LEU A 239 29.60 6.00 -33.83
C LEU A 239 28.82 4.81 -33.27
N LYS A 240 28.00 4.13 -34.09
CA LYS A 240 27.19 2.97 -33.65
C LYS A 240 28.00 1.88 -32.92
N PRO A 241 29.19 1.47 -33.36
CA PRO A 241 29.97 0.45 -32.66
C PRO A 241 30.40 0.89 -31.27
N ALA A 242 30.90 2.12 -31.13
CA ALA A 242 31.36 2.67 -29.85
C ALA A 242 30.21 2.83 -28.85
N ILE A 243 29.02 3.24 -29.31
CA ILE A 243 27.81 3.35 -28.52
C ILE A 243 27.31 1.97 -28.10
N HIS A 244 27.36 1.00 -28.99
CA HIS A 244 26.98 -0.39 -28.70
C HIS A 244 27.87 -0.96 -27.59
N ASP A 245 29.16 -0.74 -27.62
CA ASP A 245 30.11 -1.18 -26.59
C ASP A 245 29.89 -0.47 -25.26
N MET A 246 29.64 0.84 -25.28
CA MET A 246 29.29 1.61 -24.06
C MET A 246 27.97 1.14 -23.43
N LEU A 247 26.98 0.81 -24.24
CA LEU A 247 25.68 0.32 -23.75
C LEU A 247 25.75 -1.15 -23.31
N ALA A 248 26.63 -1.96 -23.92
CA ALA A 248 26.83 -3.37 -23.57
C ALA A 248 27.61 -3.51 -22.24
N ASP A 249 28.52 -2.62 -21.93
CA ASP A 249 29.38 -2.66 -20.72
C ASP A 249 28.70 -2.20 -19.43
N ARG A 250 27.44 -1.83 -19.48
CA ARG A 250 26.49 -1.53 -18.37
C ARG A 250 27.01 -0.71 -17.18
N ALA A 251 28.24 -0.20 -17.21
CA ALA A 251 28.79 0.63 -16.16
C ALA A 251 29.87 1.57 -16.70
N VAL A 252 29.53 2.85 -16.82
CA VAL A 252 30.57 3.89 -16.95
C VAL A 252 31.06 4.23 -15.54
N ARG A 253 32.31 3.87 -15.21
CA ARG A 253 32.98 4.40 -14.03
C ARG A 253 33.41 5.83 -14.34
N LEU A 254 32.72 6.78 -13.72
CA LEU A 254 33.20 8.15 -13.66
C LEU A 254 34.38 8.17 -12.67
N GLY A 255 35.58 8.41 -13.17
CA GLY A 255 36.77 8.64 -12.38
C GLY A 255 36.77 10.00 -11.69
#